data_320f2626748e8daf58216a390e63d174
#
_entry.id   320f2626748e8daf58216a390e63d174
#
_cell.length_a   1.000
_cell.length_b   1.000
_cell.length_c   1.000
_cell.angle_alpha   90.00
_cell.angle_beta   90.00
_cell.angle_gamma   90.00
#
_symmetry.space_group_name_H-M   'P 1'
#
loop_
_entity.id
_entity.type
_entity.pdbx_description
1 polymer ?
#
loop_
_entity_poly.entity_id
_entity_poly.type
_entity_poly.pdbx_seq_one_letter_code
_entity_poly.pdbx_strand_id
1 'polypeptide(L)'
;KKPQIKPSAAEFENKKTSRKEKLVARMATKKDLSGVSELNRKLFKDQYRFDSAMNLEWTASRDGQKYLKRRISRSDGFVEVVENSKKDLVAYLAGAIVKRPMYRIKANYAELESIIVEPDYRGANIGSKLLSDFITWCRQNKINYISLLVASQNDPAIKFYKKIGFKPYDLTMRLELSRLPKP
;
A
#
# COMPACT_ATOMS: atom_id res chain seq x y z
N LYS A 1 -16.91 15.48 14.63
CA LYS A 1 -15.66 14.70 14.91
C LYS A 1 -15.96 13.24 14.58
N LYS A 2 -15.33 12.70 13.52
CA LYS A 2 -15.42 11.27 13.19
C LYS A 2 -14.57 10.50 14.20
N PRO A 3 -15.04 9.36 14.73
CA PRO A 3 -14.23 8.53 15.62
C PRO A 3 -13.04 8.00 14.84
N GLN A 4 -11.84 8.34 15.27
CA GLN A 4 -10.62 7.69 14.81
C GLN A 4 -10.50 6.37 15.57
N ILE A 5 -10.98 5.30 14.99
CA ILE A 5 -10.68 3.96 15.50
C ILE A 5 -9.27 3.65 15.01
N LYS A 6 -8.30 3.75 15.91
CA LYS A 6 -6.94 3.27 15.66
C LYS A 6 -6.97 1.75 15.78
N PRO A 7 -6.52 0.98 14.77
CA PRO A 7 -6.26 -0.44 14.98
C PRO A 7 -5.32 -0.59 16.17
N SER A 8 -5.64 -1.51 17.07
CA SER A 8 -4.76 -1.83 18.20
C SER A 8 -3.45 -2.39 17.66
N ALA A 9 -2.33 -2.00 18.27
CA ALA A 9 -1.03 -2.59 17.93
C ALA A 9 -1.14 -4.12 18.06
N ALA A 10 -0.95 -4.84 16.97
CA ALA A 10 -1.01 -6.29 16.94
C ALA A 10 0.40 -6.85 16.88
N GLU A 11 0.73 -7.68 17.86
CA GLU A 11 1.98 -8.43 17.91
C GLU A 11 1.80 -9.76 17.18
N PHE A 12 2.78 -10.16 16.37
CA PHE A 12 2.80 -11.46 15.71
C PHE A 12 4.24 -11.92 15.49
N GLU A 13 4.41 -13.23 15.33
CA GLU A 13 5.73 -13.86 15.18
C GLU A 13 6.07 -14.13 13.72
N ASN A 14 7.30 -13.83 13.31
CA ASN A 14 7.86 -14.31 12.05
C ASN A 14 8.33 -15.77 12.24
N LYS A 15 7.59 -16.72 11.67
CA LYS A 15 7.92 -18.15 11.75
C LYS A 15 8.99 -18.61 10.75
N LYS A 16 9.48 -17.74 9.87
CA LYS A 16 10.46 -18.10 8.83
C LYS A 16 11.91 -17.89 9.22
N THR A 17 12.19 -17.04 10.16
CA THR A 17 13.55 -16.87 10.70
C THR A 17 13.79 -17.91 11.79
N SER A 18 15.00 -18.46 11.86
CA SER A 18 15.43 -19.40 12.92
C SER A 18 15.31 -18.83 14.35
N ARG A 19 15.03 -17.55 14.48
CA ARG A 19 14.66 -16.87 15.72
C ARG A 19 13.24 -16.34 15.55
N LYS A 20 12.34 -16.71 16.49
CA LYS A 20 11.01 -16.09 16.63
C LYS A 20 11.21 -14.59 16.86
N GLU A 21 11.11 -13.81 15.81
CA GLU A 21 11.24 -12.36 15.89
C GLU A 21 9.87 -11.74 16.12
N LYS A 22 9.77 -10.91 17.15
CA LYS A 22 8.55 -10.16 17.47
C LYS A 22 8.38 -9.02 16.47
N LEU A 23 7.25 -9.00 15.80
CA LEU A 23 6.83 -7.94 14.89
C LEU A 23 5.65 -7.19 15.48
N VAL A 24 5.62 -5.88 15.28
CA VAL A 24 4.54 -5.01 15.75
C VAL A 24 3.96 -4.22 14.60
N ALA A 25 2.67 -4.45 14.29
CA ALA A 25 1.92 -3.61 13.37
C ALA A 25 1.28 -2.44 14.12
N ARG A 26 1.40 -1.24 13.60
CA ARG A 26 0.82 -0.03 14.18
C ARG A 26 0.58 1.06 13.14
N MET A 27 -0.31 1.98 13.45
CA MET A 27 -0.47 3.16 12.61
C MET A 27 0.82 3.98 12.55
N ALA A 28 1.14 4.46 11.35
CA ALA A 28 2.28 5.33 11.14
C ALA A 28 2.05 6.70 11.79
N THR A 29 3.13 7.28 12.26
CA THR A 29 3.22 8.65 12.79
C THR A 29 4.12 9.50 11.89
N LYS A 30 4.18 10.80 12.14
CA LYS A 30 5.09 11.69 11.40
C LYS A 30 6.57 11.29 11.55
N LYS A 31 6.94 10.60 12.62
CA LYS A 31 8.30 10.10 12.86
C LYS A 31 8.69 8.98 11.91
N ASP A 32 7.69 8.26 11.37
CA ASP A 32 7.91 7.14 10.44
C ASP A 32 8.09 7.58 8.99
N LEU A 33 7.96 8.89 8.69
CA LEU A 33 7.97 9.40 7.32
C LEU A 33 9.22 8.97 6.53
N SER A 34 10.40 9.01 7.14
CA SER A 34 11.65 8.60 6.49
C SER A 34 11.65 7.10 6.16
N GLY A 35 11.26 6.25 7.12
CA GLY A 35 11.20 4.79 6.91
C GLY A 35 10.14 4.39 5.89
N VAL A 36 8.95 5.01 5.92
CA VAL A 36 7.90 4.81 4.91
C VAL A 36 8.38 5.25 3.53
N SER A 37 9.10 6.38 3.45
CA SER A 37 9.67 6.87 2.19
C SER A 37 10.69 5.88 1.61
N GLU A 38 11.55 5.30 2.44
CA GLU A 38 12.53 4.30 2.01
C GLU A 38 11.85 2.99 1.53
N LEU A 39 10.86 2.49 2.26
CA LEU A 39 10.08 1.34 1.82
C LEU A 39 9.32 1.62 0.51
N ASN A 40 8.77 2.82 0.36
CA ASN A 40 8.11 3.22 -0.89
C ASN A 40 9.09 3.29 -2.07
N ARG A 41 10.32 3.78 -1.85
CA ARG A 41 11.38 3.77 -2.85
C ARG A 41 11.74 2.34 -3.29
N LYS A 42 11.81 1.40 -2.35
CA LYS A 42 12.03 -0.02 -2.66
C LYS A 42 10.87 -0.61 -3.47
N LEU A 43 9.64 -0.25 -3.12
CA LEU A 43 8.44 -0.66 -3.89
C LEU A 43 8.53 -0.15 -5.34
N PHE A 44 8.89 1.12 -5.56
CA PHE A 44 9.05 1.68 -6.89
C PHE A 44 10.14 0.96 -7.70
N LYS A 45 11.28 0.63 -7.08
CA LYS A 45 12.33 -0.18 -7.72
C LYS A 45 11.82 -1.56 -8.12
N ASP A 46 11.07 -2.24 -7.26
CA ASP A 46 10.47 -3.54 -7.55
C ASP A 46 9.44 -3.46 -8.71
N GLN A 47 8.71 -2.35 -8.81
CA GLN A 47 7.71 -2.13 -9.85
C GLN A 47 8.29 -1.62 -11.18
N TYR A 48 9.47 -1.01 -11.17
CA TYR A 48 10.14 -0.48 -12.37
C TYR A 48 10.30 -1.54 -13.48
N ARG A 49 10.48 -2.79 -13.14
CA ARG A 49 10.53 -3.91 -14.09
C ARG A 49 9.25 -4.10 -14.90
N PHE A 50 8.12 -3.61 -14.40
CA PHE A 50 6.82 -3.67 -15.08
C PHE A 50 6.46 -2.35 -15.77
N ASP A 51 6.99 -1.23 -15.28
CA ASP A 51 6.74 0.10 -15.83
C ASP A 51 8.01 0.97 -15.74
N SER A 52 8.79 1.00 -16.81
CA SER A 52 10.02 1.79 -16.90
C SER A 52 9.80 3.32 -16.92
N ALA A 53 8.55 3.77 -17.03
CA ALA A 53 8.20 5.19 -16.95
C ALA A 53 8.03 5.67 -15.50
N MET A 54 8.22 4.81 -14.49
CA MET A 54 8.16 5.21 -13.08
C MET A 54 9.34 6.12 -12.73
N ASN A 55 9.03 7.24 -12.06
CA ASN A 55 10.03 8.13 -11.49
C ASN A 55 10.53 7.58 -10.14
N LEU A 56 11.69 6.92 -10.14
CA LEU A 56 12.28 6.32 -8.94
C LEU A 56 12.67 7.35 -7.86
N GLU A 57 12.92 8.59 -8.25
CA GLU A 57 13.28 9.67 -7.34
C GLU A 57 12.06 10.40 -6.77
N TRP A 58 10.85 10.07 -7.26
CA TRP A 58 9.63 10.75 -6.82
C TRP A 58 9.43 10.68 -5.30
N THR A 59 9.71 9.53 -4.68
CA THR A 59 9.54 9.33 -3.23
C THR A 59 10.41 10.28 -2.40
N ALA A 60 11.64 10.59 -2.88
CA ALA A 60 12.57 11.53 -2.24
C ALA A 60 12.26 12.98 -2.59
N SER A 61 11.45 13.22 -3.63
CA SER A 61 11.09 14.57 -4.07
C SER A 61 10.23 15.30 -3.03
N ARG A 62 10.18 16.64 -3.14
CA ARG A 62 9.31 17.47 -2.31
C ARG A 62 7.83 17.04 -2.38
N ASP A 63 7.37 16.66 -3.56
CA ASP A 63 5.96 16.26 -3.77
C ASP A 63 5.70 14.87 -3.19
N GLY A 64 6.60 13.92 -3.35
CA GLY A 64 6.51 12.60 -2.74
C GLY A 64 6.48 12.66 -1.22
N GLN A 65 7.38 13.46 -0.62
CA GLN A 65 7.41 13.68 0.83
C GLN A 65 6.12 14.35 1.34
N LYS A 66 5.62 15.36 0.63
CA LYS A 66 4.36 16.04 0.94
C LYS A 66 3.17 15.08 0.86
N TYR A 67 3.15 14.22 -0.15
CA TYR A 67 2.13 13.21 -0.33
C TYR A 67 2.11 12.21 0.83
N LEU A 68 3.24 11.57 1.14
CA LEU A 68 3.34 10.61 2.24
C LEU A 68 2.98 11.24 3.59
N LYS A 69 3.49 12.43 3.88
CA LYS A 69 3.15 13.21 5.08
C LYS A 69 1.65 13.45 5.19
N ARG A 70 1.00 13.78 4.07
CA ARG A 70 -0.45 13.99 4.01
C ARG A 70 -1.20 12.69 4.32
N ARG A 71 -0.78 11.54 3.75
CA ARG A 71 -1.42 10.24 4.01
C ARG A 71 -1.33 9.84 5.47
N ILE A 72 -0.18 10.05 6.11
CA ILE A 72 0.04 9.77 7.53
C ILE A 72 -0.81 10.69 8.44
N SER A 73 -1.00 11.95 8.03
CA SER A 73 -1.55 12.99 8.95
C SER A 73 -3.06 13.20 8.81
N ARG A 74 -3.68 12.79 7.70
CA ARG A 74 -5.11 13.07 7.45
C ARG A 74 -6.01 11.94 7.90
N SER A 75 -7.24 12.29 8.28
CA SER A 75 -8.27 11.31 8.69
C SER A 75 -8.84 10.48 7.54
N ASP A 76 -8.66 10.93 6.28
CA ASP A 76 -9.04 10.19 5.07
C ASP A 76 -7.91 9.29 4.55
N GLY A 77 -6.74 9.29 5.20
CA GLY A 77 -5.60 8.43 4.93
C GLY A 77 -5.47 7.30 5.95
N PHE A 78 -4.99 6.17 5.50
CA PHE A 78 -4.60 5.02 6.31
C PHE A 78 -3.15 4.67 5.96
N VAL A 79 -2.26 4.74 6.94
CA VAL A 79 -0.89 4.25 6.79
C VAL A 79 -0.54 3.42 8.00
N GLU A 80 -0.30 2.15 7.78
CA GLU A 80 0.13 1.21 8.80
C GLU A 80 1.54 0.70 8.49
N VAL A 81 2.37 0.58 9.51
CA VAL A 81 3.74 0.10 9.42
C VAL A 81 3.92 -1.15 10.29
N VAL A 82 4.88 -1.98 9.90
CA VAL A 82 5.34 -3.09 10.72
C VAL A 82 6.79 -2.86 11.08
N GLU A 83 7.09 -2.88 12.37
CA GLU A 83 8.44 -2.78 12.90
C GLU A 83 8.93 -4.10 13.47
N ASN A 84 10.22 -4.36 13.34
CA ASN A 84 10.91 -5.50 13.92
C ASN A 84 11.37 -5.21 15.35
N SER A 85 12.04 -6.17 15.98
CA SER A 85 12.58 -6.04 17.35
C SER A 85 13.62 -4.93 17.51
N LYS A 86 14.26 -4.51 16.40
CA LYS A 86 15.24 -3.41 16.35
C LYS A 86 14.59 -2.05 16.06
N LYS A 87 13.27 -2.01 15.92
CA LYS A 87 12.50 -0.83 15.53
C LYS A 87 12.68 -0.40 14.08
N ASP A 88 13.26 -1.25 13.22
CA ASP A 88 13.31 -1.00 11.78
C ASP A 88 11.94 -1.27 11.16
N LEU A 89 11.53 -0.44 10.21
CA LEU A 89 10.31 -0.66 9.45
C LEU A 89 10.57 -1.71 8.35
N VAL A 90 9.84 -2.82 8.42
CA VAL A 90 9.99 -3.97 7.52
C VAL A 90 8.83 -4.15 6.55
N ALA A 91 7.74 -3.43 6.78
CA ALA A 91 6.58 -3.40 5.88
C ALA A 91 5.76 -2.14 6.11
N TYR A 92 5.00 -1.74 5.10
CA TYR A 92 3.93 -0.75 5.27
C TYR A 92 2.83 -0.97 4.24
N LEU A 93 1.65 -0.43 4.57
CA LEU A 93 0.52 -0.26 3.67
C LEU A 93 0.04 1.18 3.76
N ALA A 94 -0.22 1.77 2.59
CA ALA A 94 -0.89 3.06 2.49
C ALA A 94 -2.15 2.95 1.64
N GLY A 95 -3.21 3.60 2.09
CA GLY A 95 -4.46 3.73 1.35
C GLY A 95 -5.22 4.96 1.80
N ALA A 96 -6.29 5.29 1.10
CA ALA A 96 -7.09 6.47 1.40
C ALA A 96 -8.54 6.34 0.94
N ILE A 97 -9.41 7.13 1.56
CA ILE A 97 -10.73 7.44 1.03
C ILE A 97 -10.54 8.36 -0.17
N VAL A 98 -11.11 7.99 -1.30
CA VAL A 98 -11.00 8.74 -2.54
C VAL A 98 -12.35 9.32 -2.97
N LYS A 99 -12.29 10.38 -3.77
CA LYS A 99 -13.51 10.95 -4.34
C LYS A 99 -14.12 9.97 -5.34
N ARG A 100 -15.44 9.80 -5.25
CA ARG A 100 -16.21 9.04 -6.22
C ARG A 100 -16.08 9.65 -7.62
N PRO A 101 -15.79 8.87 -8.66
CA PRO A 101 -15.94 9.33 -10.04
C PRO A 101 -17.39 9.74 -10.31
N MET A 102 -17.61 10.87 -11.00
CA MET A 102 -18.96 11.44 -11.20
C MET A 102 -19.91 10.49 -11.92
N TYR A 103 -19.40 9.64 -12.80
CA TYR A 103 -20.18 8.67 -13.58
C TYR A 103 -20.48 7.36 -12.82
N ARG A 104 -20.01 7.20 -11.59
CA ARG A 104 -20.29 6.02 -10.75
C ARG A 104 -21.52 6.27 -9.86
N ILE A 105 -22.17 5.19 -9.42
CA ILE A 105 -23.27 5.25 -8.45
C ILE A 105 -22.82 5.93 -7.16
N LYS A 106 -23.77 6.50 -6.43
CA LYS A 106 -23.50 7.15 -5.13
C LYS A 106 -23.06 6.10 -4.10
N ALA A 107 -21.77 5.98 -3.89
CA ALA A 107 -21.12 5.06 -2.94
C ALA A 107 -19.81 5.68 -2.43
N ASN A 108 -19.26 5.12 -1.37
CA ASN A 108 -17.98 5.53 -0.80
C ASN A 108 -16.86 4.62 -1.34
N TYR A 109 -15.75 5.22 -1.72
CA TYR A 109 -14.63 4.54 -2.36
C TYR A 109 -13.35 4.76 -1.55
N ALA A 110 -12.51 3.74 -1.50
CA ALA A 110 -11.15 3.82 -1.03
C ALA A 110 -10.20 3.22 -2.06
N GLU A 111 -8.95 3.63 -2.00
CA GLU A 111 -7.87 3.08 -2.82
C GLU A 111 -6.76 2.55 -1.93
N LEU A 112 -6.33 1.32 -2.20
CA LEU A 112 -5.07 0.77 -1.70
C LEU A 112 -3.96 1.27 -2.63
N GLU A 113 -3.16 2.20 -2.15
CA GLU A 113 -2.17 2.93 -2.96
C GLU A 113 -0.81 2.23 -2.99
N SER A 114 -0.41 1.65 -1.86
CA SER A 114 0.89 1.00 -1.72
C SER A 114 0.85 -0.10 -0.68
N ILE A 115 1.54 -1.20 -0.94
CA ILE A 115 1.85 -2.22 0.06
C ILE A 115 3.19 -2.85 -0.29
N ILE A 116 4.08 -2.95 0.68
CA ILE A 116 5.35 -3.65 0.56
C ILE A 116 5.68 -4.40 1.85
N VAL A 117 6.28 -5.57 1.70
CA VAL A 117 6.93 -6.32 2.76
C VAL A 117 8.34 -6.63 2.29
N GLU A 118 9.33 -6.30 3.10
CA GLU A 118 10.74 -6.61 2.84
C GLU A 118 10.93 -8.11 2.52
N PRO A 119 11.81 -8.46 1.58
CA PRO A 119 11.96 -9.84 1.11
C PRO A 119 12.15 -10.87 2.24
N ASP A 120 12.96 -10.56 3.25
CA ASP A 120 13.28 -11.45 4.37
C ASP A 120 12.07 -11.69 5.28
N TYR A 121 11.07 -10.83 5.23
CA TYR A 121 9.84 -10.88 6.03
C TYR A 121 8.64 -11.42 5.26
N ARG A 122 8.79 -11.75 3.97
CA ARG A 122 7.70 -12.30 3.14
C ARG A 122 7.36 -13.72 3.57
N GLY A 123 6.07 -14.06 3.44
CA GLY A 123 5.53 -15.38 3.82
C GLY A 123 5.23 -15.55 5.31
N ALA A 124 5.40 -14.50 6.13
CA ALA A 124 4.97 -14.43 7.53
C ALA A 124 3.56 -13.83 7.70
N ASN A 125 2.74 -13.84 6.65
CA ASN A 125 1.37 -13.29 6.63
C ASN A 125 1.26 -11.77 6.89
N ILE A 126 2.37 -11.02 6.88
CA ILE A 126 2.39 -9.58 7.17
C ILE A 126 1.51 -8.82 6.17
N GLY A 127 1.65 -9.08 4.87
CA GLY A 127 0.83 -8.41 3.85
C GLY A 127 -0.66 -8.68 4.03
N SER A 128 -1.04 -9.92 4.39
CA SER A 128 -2.44 -10.28 4.65
C SER A 128 -2.98 -9.55 5.89
N LYS A 129 -2.15 -9.42 6.95
CA LYS A 129 -2.52 -8.69 8.17
C LYS A 129 -2.76 -7.20 7.87
N LEU A 130 -1.80 -6.52 7.22
CA LEU A 130 -1.92 -5.11 6.84
C LEU A 130 -3.18 -4.86 5.99
N LEU A 131 -3.44 -5.72 5.01
CA LEU A 131 -4.60 -5.56 4.15
C LEU A 131 -5.92 -5.86 4.90
N SER A 132 -5.93 -6.81 5.82
CA SER A 132 -7.08 -7.07 6.70
C SER A 132 -7.42 -5.86 7.58
N ASP A 133 -6.41 -5.19 8.14
CA ASP A 133 -6.59 -4.00 8.97
C ASP A 133 -7.10 -2.82 8.14
N PHE A 134 -6.57 -2.63 6.92
CA PHE A 134 -7.09 -1.63 5.98
C PHE A 134 -8.56 -1.90 5.59
N ILE A 135 -8.94 -3.16 5.30
CA ILE A 135 -10.32 -3.53 5.01
C ILE A 135 -11.22 -3.26 6.22
N THR A 136 -10.75 -3.55 7.42
CA THR A 136 -11.48 -3.27 8.66
C THR A 136 -11.71 -1.77 8.83
N TRP A 137 -10.67 -0.95 8.62
CA TRP A 137 -10.77 0.50 8.63
C TRP A 137 -11.75 1.01 7.54
N CYS A 138 -11.72 0.44 6.34
CA CYS A 138 -12.67 0.77 5.28
C CYS A 138 -14.12 0.50 5.70
N ARG A 139 -14.40 -0.66 6.32
CA ARG A 139 -15.74 -1.01 6.82
C ARG A 139 -16.22 -0.01 7.87
N GLN A 140 -15.37 0.36 8.83
CA GLN A 140 -15.67 1.35 9.86
C GLN A 140 -15.97 2.74 9.28
N ASN A 141 -15.37 3.08 8.13
CA ASN A 141 -15.61 4.31 7.38
C ASN A 141 -16.74 4.20 6.35
N LYS A 142 -17.53 3.09 6.38
CA LYS A 142 -18.66 2.85 5.47
C LYS A 142 -18.24 2.88 3.99
N ILE A 143 -17.05 2.39 3.67
CA ILE A 143 -16.56 2.23 2.30
C ILE A 143 -17.27 1.04 1.67
N ASN A 144 -17.75 1.23 0.45
CA ASN A 144 -18.45 0.20 -0.34
C ASN A 144 -17.49 -0.53 -1.28
N TYR A 145 -16.51 0.19 -1.82
CA TYR A 145 -15.59 -0.35 -2.82
C TYR A 145 -14.15 0.04 -2.50
N ILE A 146 -13.26 -0.95 -2.56
CA ILE A 146 -11.81 -0.74 -2.48
C ILE A 146 -11.24 -1.09 -3.85
N SER A 147 -10.49 -0.16 -4.44
CA SER A 147 -9.72 -0.38 -5.68
C SER A 147 -8.23 -0.36 -5.41
N LEU A 148 -7.48 -0.95 -6.33
CA LEU A 148 -6.03 -0.88 -6.39
C LEU A 148 -5.58 -0.95 -7.85
N LEU A 149 -4.39 -0.43 -8.13
CA LEU A 149 -3.71 -0.64 -9.40
C LEU A 149 -2.58 -1.65 -9.21
N VAL A 150 -2.49 -2.61 -10.13
CA VAL A 150 -1.43 -3.61 -10.15
C VAL A 150 -1.00 -3.82 -11.60
N ALA A 151 0.31 -3.90 -11.84
CA ALA A 151 0.81 -4.19 -13.18
C ALA A 151 0.29 -5.56 -13.65
N SER A 152 -0.23 -5.62 -14.89
CA SER A 152 -0.83 -6.84 -15.46
C SER A 152 0.11 -8.03 -15.52
N GLN A 153 1.42 -7.78 -15.49
CA GLN A 153 2.48 -8.80 -15.47
C GLN A 153 2.93 -9.18 -14.05
N ASN A 154 2.38 -8.56 -12.99
CA ASN A 154 2.72 -8.88 -11.61
C ASN A 154 1.85 -10.01 -11.06
N ASP A 155 2.02 -11.21 -11.62
CA ASP A 155 1.26 -12.40 -11.23
C ASP A 155 1.27 -12.70 -9.72
N PRO A 156 2.42 -12.58 -9.00
CA PRO A 156 2.43 -12.81 -7.56
C PRO A 156 1.49 -11.88 -6.79
N ALA A 157 1.48 -10.58 -7.13
CA ALA A 157 0.60 -9.61 -6.50
C ALA A 157 -0.87 -9.85 -6.88
N ILE A 158 -1.15 -10.15 -8.16
CA ILE A 158 -2.50 -10.47 -8.63
C ILE A 158 -3.06 -11.69 -7.89
N LYS A 159 -2.26 -12.77 -7.76
CA LYS A 159 -2.65 -13.97 -7.00
C LYS A 159 -2.93 -13.65 -5.53
N PHE A 160 -2.10 -12.81 -4.91
CA PHE A 160 -2.29 -12.36 -3.53
C PHE A 160 -3.62 -11.62 -3.36
N TYR A 161 -3.92 -10.64 -4.22
CA TYR A 161 -5.17 -9.87 -4.14
C TYR A 161 -6.40 -10.73 -4.43
N LYS A 162 -6.34 -11.62 -5.43
CA LYS A 162 -7.43 -12.57 -5.75
C LYS A 162 -7.77 -13.47 -4.57
N LYS A 163 -6.77 -13.96 -3.82
CA LYS A 163 -6.97 -14.80 -2.62
C LYS A 163 -7.76 -14.07 -1.52
N ILE A 164 -7.68 -12.74 -1.47
CA ILE A 164 -8.39 -11.90 -0.50
C ILE A 164 -9.80 -11.52 -0.99
N GLY A 165 -10.10 -11.74 -2.27
CA GLY A 165 -11.41 -11.49 -2.87
C GLY A 165 -11.44 -10.33 -3.87
N PHE A 166 -10.32 -9.70 -4.19
CA PHE A 166 -10.27 -8.73 -5.29
C PHE A 166 -10.48 -9.44 -6.63
N LYS A 167 -11.18 -8.76 -7.53
CA LYS A 167 -11.44 -9.22 -8.89
C LYS A 167 -10.93 -8.18 -9.88
N PRO A 168 -10.40 -8.57 -11.05
CA PRO A 168 -10.13 -7.63 -12.14
C PRO A 168 -11.42 -6.86 -12.47
N TYR A 169 -11.28 -5.54 -12.61
CA TYR A 169 -12.44 -4.69 -12.82
C TYR A 169 -12.28 -3.78 -14.05
N ASP A 170 -11.20 -3.01 -14.12
CA ASP A 170 -10.87 -2.16 -15.26
C ASP A 170 -9.58 -2.65 -15.92
N LEU A 171 -9.41 -2.40 -17.22
CA LEU A 171 -8.19 -2.64 -17.96
C LEU A 171 -7.66 -1.29 -18.47
N THR A 172 -6.44 -0.93 -18.08
CA THR A 172 -5.72 0.20 -18.65
C THR A 172 -4.79 -0.28 -19.75
N MET A 173 -4.91 0.32 -20.93
CA MET A 173 -4.03 0.08 -22.07
C MET A 173 -3.17 1.32 -22.33
N ARG A 174 -1.89 1.12 -22.68
CA ARG A 174 -0.95 2.20 -22.97
C ARG A 174 -0.37 2.00 -24.36
N LEU A 175 -0.31 3.08 -25.16
CA LEU A 175 0.37 3.13 -26.44
C LEU A 175 1.58 4.06 -26.30
N GLU A 176 2.76 3.57 -26.61
CA GLU A 176 3.98 4.37 -26.63
C GLU A 176 4.22 4.87 -28.06
N LEU A 177 3.96 6.16 -28.28
CA LEU A 177 4.00 6.76 -29.63
C LEU A 177 5.40 6.76 -30.23
N SER A 178 6.45 6.79 -29.41
CA SER A 178 7.85 6.70 -29.88
C SER A 178 8.20 5.37 -30.56
N ARG A 179 7.41 4.33 -30.32
CA ARG A 179 7.58 3.00 -30.94
C ARG A 179 6.77 2.80 -32.22
N LEU A 180 5.93 3.76 -32.58
CA LEU A 180 5.21 3.70 -33.84
C LEU A 180 6.11 4.09 -35.00
N PRO A 181 5.90 3.51 -36.23
CA PRO A 181 6.54 3.99 -37.44
C PRO A 181 6.23 5.48 -37.60
N LYS A 182 7.23 6.26 -37.99
CA LYS A 182 6.97 7.65 -38.40
C LYS A 182 6.12 7.63 -39.66
N PRO A 183 5.15 8.54 -39.78
CA PRO A 183 4.33 8.65 -40.97
C PRO A 183 5.18 8.98 -42.24
#